data_1808b96aab748f4925da3b12e10267c6
#
_entry.id   1808b96aab748f4925da3b12e10267c6
#
_cell.length_a   1.000
_cell.length_b   1.000
_cell.length_c   1.000
_cell.angle_alpha   90.00
_cell.angle_beta   90.00
_cell.angle_gamma   90.00
#
_symmetry.space_group_name_H-M   'P 1'
#
loop_
_entity.id
_entity.type
_entity.pdbx_description
1 polymer ?
#
loop_
_entity_poly.entity_id
_entity_poly.type
_entity_poly.pdbx_seq_one_letter_code
_entity_poly.pdbx_strand_id
1 'polypeptide(L)'
;SGERINDHTAIPAKPDLIRLGLGIIGIGTSGPLIAMSAMPVLTLIFWRNLGGSLITLPFALRHSRDRAGMKWAMIAGVLLALHFIGFFLAMRMTTVAAGTALVALQPIFAALFVKFSGGHIPSKAWLGMIVSFVGVVLVSGVDLTISFRSFMGDIAALISAALAAAYMMAGSKAQRTLETSTYTTVCYFICSMTALPMALILGNEIFAFEQKEWLILLGLILGAQLLGHTMFNSALKRVSPAIVSLIVFFEVPVSAVLAVWWLDQTPPLGII
;
A
#
# COMPACT_ATOMS: atom_id res chain seq x y z
N SER A 1 -21.42 -4.95 -8.14
CA SER A 1 -22.61 -4.93 -7.31
C SER A 1 -22.26 -5.09 -5.83
N GLY A 2 -23.18 -4.67 -4.94
CA GLY A 2 -22.99 -4.75 -3.49
C GLY A 2 -22.77 -6.16 -2.96
N GLU A 3 -23.25 -7.18 -3.65
CA GLU A 3 -23.03 -8.58 -3.29
C GLU A 3 -21.56 -9.00 -3.37
N ARG A 4 -20.83 -8.52 -4.38
CA ARG A 4 -19.41 -8.87 -4.54
C ARG A 4 -18.51 -8.23 -3.49
N ILE A 5 -18.86 -7.05 -2.98
CA ILE A 5 -18.09 -6.37 -1.92
C ILE A 5 -18.10 -7.20 -0.64
N ASN A 6 -19.21 -7.88 -0.35
CA ASN A 6 -19.38 -8.69 0.85
C ASN A 6 -18.98 -10.16 0.64
N ASP A 7 -18.70 -10.57 -0.59
CA ASP A 7 -18.21 -11.91 -0.90
C ASP A 7 -16.68 -11.90 -0.93
N HIS A 8 -16.08 -12.37 0.16
CA HIS A 8 -14.64 -12.41 0.35
C HIS A 8 -13.94 -13.55 -0.42
N THR A 9 -14.69 -14.30 -1.24
CA THR A 9 -14.19 -15.43 -2.04
C THR A 9 -14.49 -15.26 -3.53
N ALA A 10 -15.25 -14.23 -3.92
CA ALA A 10 -15.65 -14.02 -5.30
C ALA A 10 -14.47 -13.62 -6.19
N ILE A 11 -14.36 -14.24 -7.37
CA ILE A 11 -13.38 -13.84 -8.38
C ILE A 11 -13.82 -12.48 -8.96
N PRO A 12 -12.92 -11.47 -9.03
CA PRO A 12 -13.26 -10.18 -9.60
C PRO A 12 -13.67 -10.27 -11.06
N ALA A 13 -14.54 -9.35 -11.50
CA ALA A 13 -14.88 -9.21 -12.91
C ALA A 13 -13.64 -8.82 -13.74
N LYS A 14 -13.66 -9.16 -15.04
CA LYS A 14 -12.53 -8.91 -15.94
C LYS A 14 -12.01 -7.46 -15.92
N PRO A 15 -12.86 -6.40 -15.95
CA PRO A 15 -12.36 -5.02 -15.86
C PRO A 15 -11.61 -4.74 -14.55
N ASP A 16 -12.07 -5.31 -13.43
CA ASP A 16 -11.39 -5.16 -12.14
C ASP A 16 -10.09 -5.96 -12.08
N LEU A 17 -10.02 -7.13 -12.71
CA LEU A 17 -8.78 -7.90 -12.85
C LEU A 17 -7.73 -7.10 -13.63
N ILE A 18 -8.13 -6.38 -14.69
CA ILE A 18 -7.23 -5.52 -15.46
C ILE A 18 -6.73 -4.36 -14.58
N ARG A 19 -7.61 -3.68 -13.84
CA ARG A 19 -7.22 -2.60 -12.91
C ARG A 19 -6.26 -3.10 -11.85
N LEU A 20 -6.54 -4.26 -11.27
CA LEU A 20 -5.68 -4.88 -10.25
C LEU A 20 -4.33 -5.28 -10.82
N GLY A 21 -4.28 -5.82 -12.04
CA GLY A 21 -3.03 -6.13 -12.74
C GLY A 21 -2.17 -4.91 -13.01
N LEU A 22 -2.78 -3.82 -13.50
CA LEU A 22 -2.08 -2.54 -13.68
C LEU A 22 -1.60 -1.98 -12.33
N GLY A 23 -2.43 -2.12 -11.30
CA GLY A 23 -2.07 -1.70 -9.93
C GLY A 23 -0.85 -2.43 -9.40
N ILE A 24 -0.72 -3.72 -9.65
CA ILE A 24 0.44 -4.53 -9.24
C ILE A 24 1.72 -4.03 -9.90
N ILE A 25 1.67 -3.74 -11.20
CA ILE A 25 2.83 -3.20 -11.92
C ILE A 25 3.24 -1.86 -11.31
N GLY A 26 2.27 -0.96 -11.09
CA GLY A 26 2.53 0.35 -10.51
C GLY A 26 3.08 0.27 -9.08
N ILE A 27 2.41 -0.49 -8.21
CA ILE A 27 2.81 -0.57 -6.80
C ILE A 27 4.13 -1.31 -6.62
N GLY A 28 4.46 -2.23 -7.52
CA GLY A 28 5.74 -2.94 -7.51
C GLY A 28 6.95 -2.02 -7.65
N THR A 29 6.78 -0.83 -8.22
CA THR A 29 7.85 0.17 -8.31
C THR A 29 8.10 0.91 -7.00
N SER A 30 7.15 0.87 -6.07
CA SER A 30 7.17 1.67 -4.83
C SER A 30 8.38 1.35 -3.95
N GLY A 31 8.56 0.08 -3.61
CA GLY A 31 9.66 -0.34 -2.72
C GLY A 31 11.04 0.07 -3.23
N PRO A 32 11.40 -0.30 -4.47
CA PRO A 32 12.69 0.09 -5.05
C PRO A 32 12.90 1.61 -5.12
N LEU A 33 11.90 2.38 -5.54
CA LEU A 33 12.01 3.84 -5.63
C LEU A 33 12.19 4.48 -4.25
N ILE A 34 11.47 4.01 -3.23
CA ILE A 34 11.65 4.48 -1.85
C ILE A 34 13.07 4.19 -1.36
N ALA A 35 13.58 2.99 -1.61
CA ALA A 35 14.92 2.60 -1.20
C ALA A 35 16.01 3.42 -1.90
N MET A 36 15.76 3.86 -3.14
CA MET A 36 16.68 4.71 -3.91
C MET A 36 16.68 6.17 -3.47
N SER A 37 15.61 6.66 -2.85
CA SER A 37 15.45 8.07 -2.49
C SER A 37 16.24 8.42 -1.23
N ALA A 38 16.89 9.58 -1.24
CA ALA A 38 17.53 10.19 -0.07
C ALA A 38 16.60 11.16 0.68
N MET A 39 15.38 11.42 0.18
CA MET A 39 14.43 12.25 0.92
C MET A 39 14.06 11.59 2.26
N PRO A 40 13.91 12.38 3.35
CA PRO A 40 13.35 11.85 4.59
C PRO A 40 12.01 11.18 4.36
N VAL A 41 11.73 10.11 5.12
CA VAL A 41 10.51 9.31 4.95
C VAL A 41 9.24 10.17 4.95
N LEU A 42 9.10 11.05 5.95
CA LEU A 42 7.91 11.89 6.08
C LEU A 42 7.76 12.90 4.95
N THR A 43 8.88 13.46 4.48
CA THR A 43 8.90 14.36 3.32
C THR A 43 8.44 13.65 2.06
N LEU A 44 8.92 12.45 1.86
CA LEU A 44 8.56 11.64 0.69
C LEU A 44 7.06 11.25 0.71
N ILE A 45 6.54 10.88 1.88
CA ILE A 45 5.10 10.60 2.07
C ILE A 45 4.28 11.86 1.76
N PHE A 46 4.68 12.99 2.29
CA PHE A 46 4.01 14.28 2.06
C PHE A 46 3.89 14.60 0.57
N TRP A 47 5.00 14.65 -0.15
CA TRP A 47 5.02 15.03 -1.56
C TRP A 47 4.30 14.02 -2.45
N ARG A 48 4.52 12.73 -2.20
CA ARG A 48 3.87 11.66 -2.97
C ARG A 48 2.34 11.77 -2.89
N ASN A 49 1.81 11.95 -1.70
CA ASN A 49 0.37 12.01 -1.48
C ASN A 49 -0.23 13.34 -1.90
N LEU A 50 0.46 14.45 -1.67
CA LEU A 50 0.03 15.75 -2.17
C LEU A 50 -0.06 15.75 -3.70
N GLY A 51 0.95 15.22 -4.37
CA GLY A 51 0.95 15.08 -5.82
C GLY A 51 -0.21 14.22 -6.32
N GLY A 52 -0.43 13.07 -5.69
CA GLY A 52 -1.56 12.19 -6.00
C GLY A 52 -2.91 12.88 -5.81
N SER A 53 -3.08 13.61 -4.70
CA SER A 53 -4.29 14.38 -4.42
C SER A 53 -4.55 15.46 -5.45
N LEU A 54 -3.54 16.26 -5.79
CA LEU A 54 -3.67 17.34 -6.75
C LEU A 54 -4.03 16.84 -8.16
N ILE A 55 -3.50 15.68 -8.57
CA ILE A 55 -3.80 15.09 -9.88
C ILE A 55 -5.23 14.55 -9.92
N THR A 56 -5.74 13.97 -8.84
CA THR A 56 -7.12 13.45 -8.81
C THR A 56 -8.17 14.53 -8.56
N LEU A 57 -7.78 15.67 -7.99
CA LEU A 57 -8.68 16.76 -7.62
C LEU A 57 -9.61 17.24 -8.78
N PRO A 58 -9.10 17.50 -10.00
CA PRO A 58 -9.99 17.95 -11.09
C PRO A 58 -11.13 16.99 -11.40
N PHE A 59 -10.89 15.68 -11.23
CA PHE A 59 -11.90 14.66 -11.47
C PHE A 59 -12.91 14.55 -10.31
N ALA A 60 -12.52 14.99 -9.12
CA ALA A 60 -13.36 14.95 -7.91
C ALA A 60 -14.37 16.09 -7.83
N LEU A 61 -14.12 17.23 -8.49
CA LEU A 61 -14.90 18.45 -8.32
C LEU A 61 -16.37 18.33 -8.74
N ARG A 62 -16.71 17.32 -9.56
CA ARG A 62 -18.05 17.12 -10.12
C ARG A 62 -18.90 16.10 -9.36
N HIS A 63 -18.36 15.48 -8.31
CA HIS A 63 -19.02 14.38 -7.63
C HIS A 63 -19.52 14.75 -6.24
N SER A 64 -20.48 13.96 -5.73
CA SER A 64 -21.05 14.11 -4.41
C SER A 64 -20.01 13.98 -3.29
N ARG A 65 -20.22 14.74 -2.21
CA ARG A 65 -19.40 14.76 -1.01
C ARG A 65 -20.20 14.27 0.19
N ASP A 66 -20.73 13.05 0.12
CA ASP A 66 -21.49 12.46 1.21
C ASP A 66 -20.70 12.49 2.52
N ARG A 67 -21.37 12.91 3.61
CA ARG A 67 -20.72 13.16 4.91
C ARG A 67 -20.10 11.89 5.51
N ALA A 68 -20.81 10.76 5.46
CA ALA A 68 -20.29 9.50 5.99
C ALA A 68 -19.10 8.98 5.17
N GLY A 69 -19.20 9.08 3.84
CA GLY A 69 -18.09 8.72 2.95
C GLY A 69 -16.87 9.60 3.16
N MET A 70 -17.06 10.90 3.34
CA MET A 70 -15.95 11.83 3.63
C MET A 70 -15.26 11.50 4.96
N LYS A 71 -16.02 11.13 5.99
CA LYS A 71 -15.46 10.69 7.26
C LYS A 71 -14.56 9.47 7.10
N TRP A 72 -15.03 8.46 6.36
CA TRP A 72 -14.22 7.26 6.09
C TRP A 72 -13.00 7.55 5.21
N ALA A 73 -13.12 8.48 4.26
CA ALA A 73 -11.97 8.91 3.45
C ALA A 73 -10.89 9.58 4.30
N MET A 74 -11.28 10.39 5.29
CA MET A 74 -10.35 11.02 6.23
C MET A 74 -9.67 9.99 7.13
N ILE A 75 -10.43 9.03 7.66
CA ILE A 75 -9.88 7.92 8.45
C ILE A 75 -8.89 7.11 7.59
N ALA A 76 -9.26 6.80 6.36
CA ALA A 76 -8.38 6.10 5.43
C ALA A 76 -7.07 6.87 5.17
N GLY A 77 -7.15 8.19 5.07
CA GLY A 77 -5.97 9.05 4.88
C GLY A 77 -4.98 8.96 6.04
N VAL A 78 -5.47 8.99 7.27
CA VAL A 78 -4.61 8.82 8.47
C VAL A 78 -4.00 7.42 8.50
N LEU A 79 -4.81 6.39 8.23
CA LEU A 79 -4.32 5.00 8.19
C LEU A 79 -3.28 4.82 7.09
N LEU A 80 -3.47 5.43 5.94
CA LEU A 80 -2.51 5.40 4.84
C LEU A 80 -1.18 6.05 5.23
N ALA A 81 -1.22 7.18 5.95
CA ALA A 81 0.00 7.83 6.43
C ALA A 81 0.78 6.92 7.38
N LEU A 82 0.10 6.28 8.33
CA LEU A 82 0.74 5.35 9.26
C LEU A 82 1.28 4.11 8.53
N HIS A 83 0.54 3.58 7.57
CA HIS A 83 0.99 2.48 6.71
C HIS A 83 2.27 2.88 5.95
N PHE A 84 2.29 4.03 5.31
CA PHE A 84 3.46 4.49 4.58
C PHE A 84 4.68 4.70 5.47
N ILE A 85 4.49 5.24 6.68
CA ILE A 85 5.61 5.39 7.63
C ILE A 85 6.26 4.02 7.88
N GLY A 86 5.47 3.01 8.19
CA GLY A 86 5.96 1.65 8.40
C GLY A 86 6.62 1.04 7.16
N PHE A 87 5.97 1.19 6.01
CA PHE A 87 6.45 0.66 4.73
C PHE A 87 7.77 1.33 4.30
N PHE A 88 7.83 2.65 4.34
CA PHE A 88 9.02 3.39 3.91
C PHE A 88 10.20 3.13 4.84
N LEU A 89 9.96 3.03 6.15
CA LEU A 89 11.00 2.64 7.10
C LEU A 89 11.51 1.22 6.78
N ALA A 90 10.61 0.29 6.50
CA ALA A 90 11.00 -1.07 6.13
C ALA A 90 11.90 -1.09 4.89
N MET A 91 11.54 -0.31 3.85
CA MET A 91 12.33 -0.25 2.61
C MET A 91 13.75 0.30 2.83
N ARG A 92 13.97 1.05 3.89
CA ARG A 92 15.28 1.63 4.23
C ARG A 92 16.06 0.86 5.30
N MET A 93 15.39 -0.02 6.03
CA MET A 93 15.99 -0.74 7.16
C MET A 93 16.24 -2.22 6.88
N THR A 94 15.53 -2.80 5.92
CA THR A 94 15.71 -4.18 5.47
C THR A 94 15.78 -4.23 3.95
N THR A 95 15.91 -5.42 3.35
CA THR A 95 15.89 -5.54 1.89
C THR A 95 14.50 -5.26 1.35
N VAL A 96 14.43 -4.76 0.11
CA VAL A 96 13.14 -4.53 -0.58
C VAL A 96 12.35 -5.85 -0.67
N ALA A 97 13.02 -6.95 -0.97
CA ALA A 97 12.39 -8.26 -1.06
C ALA A 97 11.75 -8.68 0.27
N ALA A 98 12.49 -8.60 1.38
CA ALA A 98 11.98 -8.98 2.70
C ALA A 98 10.87 -8.03 3.16
N GLY A 99 11.06 -6.72 3.06
CA GLY A 99 10.07 -5.74 3.47
C GLY A 99 8.78 -5.83 2.67
N THR A 100 8.87 -5.93 1.35
CA THR A 100 7.70 -6.07 0.46
C THR A 100 6.95 -7.38 0.72
N ALA A 101 7.68 -8.47 0.93
CA ALA A 101 7.08 -9.76 1.25
C ALA A 101 6.29 -9.72 2.56
N LEU A 102 6.82 -9.07 3.59
CA LEU A 102 6.14 -8.95 4.88
C LEU A 102 4.92 -8.02 4.82
N VAL A 103 5.01 -6.91 4.07
CA VAL A 103 3.85 -6.04 3.84
C VAL A 103 2.77 -6.78 3.05
N ALA A 104 3.15 -7.66 2.13
CA ALA A 104 2.21 -8.47 1.34
C ALA A 104 1.48 -9.53 2.17
N LEU A 105 1.77 -9.66 3.46
CA LEU A 105 0.99 -10.48 4.40
C LEU A 105 -0.31 -9.79 4.85
N GLN A 106 -0.63 -8.61 4.35
CA GLN A 106 -1.86 -7.90 4.69
C GLN A 106 -3.16 -8.73 4.52
N PRO A 107 -3.28 -9.73 3.61
CA PRO A 107 -4.48 -10.56 3.55
C PRO A 107 -4.84 -11.25 4.86
N ILE A 108 -3.83 -11.63 5.66
CA ILE A 108 -4.04 -12.23 6.97
C ILE A 108 -4.73 -11.24 7.91
N PHE A 109 -4.27 -10.00 7.94
CA PHE A 109 -4.88 -8.95 8.75
C PHE A 109 -6.27 -8.57 8.23
N ALA A 110 -6.47 -8.51 6.91
CA ALA A 110 -7.78 -8.27 6.31
C ALA A 110 -8.77 -9.37 6.71
N ALA A 111 -8.36 -10.64 6.69
CA ALA A 111 -9.17 -11.77 7.12
C ALA A 111 -9.51 -11.71 8.60
N LEU A 112 -8.55 -11.32 9.44
CA LEU A 112 -8.78 -11.13 10.89
C LEU A 112 -9.81 -10.02 11.13
N PHE A 113 -9.71 -8.90 10.43
CA PHE A 113 -10.66 -7.79 10.55
C PHE A 113 -12.07 -8.19 10.11
N VAL A 114 -12.20 -8.96 9.02
CA VAL A 114 -13.48 -9.52 8.58
C VAL A 114 -14.07 -10.42 9.66
N LYS A 115 -13.26 -11.31 10.24
CA LYS A 115 -13.69 -12.21 11.30
C LYS A 115 -14.17 -11.45 12.53
N PHE A 116 -13.40 -10.45 12.99
CA PHE A 116 -13.77 -9.65 14.15
C PHE A 116 -15.01 -8.77 13.90
N SER A 117 -15.31 -8.47 12.64
CA SER A 117 -16.53 -7.72 12.26
C SER A 117 -17.76 -8.64 12.07
N GLY A 118 -17.67 -9.90 12.44
CA GLY A 118 -18.78 -10.87 12.34
C GLY A 118 -18.87 -11.56 10.96
N GLY A 119 -17.94 -11.30 10.05
CA GLY A 119 -17.87 -12.00 8.77
C GLY A 119 -17.25 -13.39 8.90
N HIS A 120 -17.35 -14.16 7.84
CA HIS A 120 -16.84 -15.52 7.78
C HIS A 120 -15.76 -15.66 6.71
N ILE A 121 -14.64 -16.26 7.11
CA ILE A 121 -13.57 -16.65 6.18
C ILE A 121 -13.48 -18.18 6.19
N PRO A 122 -13.62 -18.86 5.02
CA PRO A 122 -13.55 -20.31 4.95
C PRO A 122 -12.23 -20.87 5.47
N SER A 123 -12.27 -22.06 6.08
CA SER A 123 -11.07 -22.73 6.61
C SER A 123 -10.00 -22.94 5.55
N LYS A 124 -10.40 -23.21 4.29
CA LYS A 124 -9.46 -23.35 3.17
C LYS A 124 -8.70 -22.05 2.89
N ALA A 125 -9.37 -20.89 3.04
CA ALA A 125 -8.73 -19.58 2.89
C ALA A 125 -7.70 -19.35 4.00
N TRP A 126 -8.01 -19.69 5.25
CA TRP A 126 -7.06 -19.64 6.36
C TRP A 126 -5.83 -20.51 6.10
N LEU A 127 -6.06 -21.75 5.65
CA LEU A 127 -4.96 -22.66 5.32
C LEU A 127 -4.08 -22.08 4.20
N GLY A 128 -4.69 -21.53 3.16
CA GLY A 128 -3.98 -20.89 2.06
C GLY A 128 -3.14 -19.69 2.53
N MET A 129 -3.68 -18.89 3.44
CA MET A 129 -2.95 -17.73 4.01
C MET A 129 -1.77 -18.17 4.86
N ILE A 130 -1.93 -19.22 5.69
CA ILE A 130 -0.83 -19.77 6.51
C ILE A 130 0.25 -20.34 5.61
N VAL A 131 -0.09 -21.09 4.58
CA VAL A 131 0.87 -21.62 3.59
C VAL A 131 1.60 -20.47 2.89
N SER A 132 0.86 -19.43 2.48
CA SER A 132 1.44 -18.23 1.87
C SER A 132 2.39 -17.50 2.82
N PHE A 133 2.03 -17.38 4.09
CA PHE A 133 2.88 -16.78 5.11
C PHE A 133 4.20 -17.53 5.25
N VAL A 134 4.14 -18.84 5.40
CA VAL A 134 5.34 -19.68 5.49
C VAL A 134 6.17 -19.55 4.22
N GLY A 135 5.52 -19.60 3.04
CA GLY A 135 6.19 -19.45 1.75
C GLY A 135 6.89 -18.10 1.63
N VAL A 136 6.25 -17.01 2.04
CA VAL A 136 6.84 -15.66 2.01
C VAL A 136 8.04 -15.57 2.93
N VAL A 137 7.97 -16.09 4.15
CA VAL A 137 9.08 -16.09 5.09
C VAL A 137 10.27 -16.85 4.51
N LEU A 138 10.03 -18.00 3.89
CA LEU A 138 11.10 -18.81 3.27
C LEU A 138 11.70 -18.15 2.02
N VAL A 139 10.85 -17.60 1.16
CA VAL A 139 11.25 -17.05 -0.15
C VAL A 139 11.89 -15.67 -0.01
N SER A 140 11.40 -14.83 0.89
CA SER A 140 11.87 -13.46 1.05
C SER A 140 13.29 -13.35 1.61
N GLY A 141 13.82 -14.42 2.18
CA GLY A 141 15.10 -14.37 2.86
C GLY A 141 15.06 -13.51 4.12
N VAL A 142 13.91 -13.42 4.79
CA VAL A 142 13.80 -12.75 6.08
C VAL A 142 14.79 -13.37 7.04
N ASP A 143 15.82 -12.62 7.41
CA ASP A 143 16.86 -13.08 8.32
C ASP A 143 16.89 -12.18 9.55
N LEU A 144 16.32 -12.70 10.64
CA LEU A 144 16.23 -11.99 11.91
C LEU A 144 17.60 -11.89 12.61
N THR A 145 18.61 -12.60 12.10
CA THR A 145 19.95 -12.63 12.71
C THR A 145 20.94 -11.67 12.07
N ILE A 146 20.62 -11.06 10.90
CA ILE A 146 21.56 -10.21 10.17
C ILE A 146 21.90 -8.95 10.97
N SER A 147 20.88 -8.22 11.48
CA SER A 147 21.08 -7.03 12.29
C SER A 147 19.81 -6.63 13.02
N PHE A 148 19.97 -5.89 14.12
CA PHE A 148 18.85 -5.29 14.84
C PHE A 148 18.08 -4.32 13.94
N ARG A 149 18.78 -3.55 13.09
CA ARG A 149 18.17 -2.61 12.13
C ARG A 149 17.24 -3.35 11.15
N SER A 150 17.71 -4.43 10.54
CA SER A 150 16.90 -5.24 9.62
C SER A 150 15.70 -5.86 10.31
N PHE A 151 15.88 -6.36 11.53
CA PHE A 151 14.78 -6.90 12.34
C PHE A 151 13.70 -5.83 12.60
N MET A 152 14.10 -4.63 12.98
CA MET A 152 13.17 -3.52 13.20
C MET A 152 12.45 -3.11 11.90
N GLY A 153 13.13 -3.17 10.76
CA GLY A 153 12.52 -2.97 9.44
C GLY A 153 11.46 -4.02 9.13
N ASP A 154 11.71 -5.27 9.47
CA ASP A 154 10.76 -6.36 9.29
C ASP A 154 9.53 -6.19 10.19
N ILE A 155 9.70 -5.76 11.42
CA ILE A 155 8.60 -5.42 12.33
C ILE A 155 7.77 -4.25 11.77
N ALA A 156 8.44 -3.21 11.28
CA ALA A 156 7.76 -2.07 10.64
C ALA A 156 6.92 -2.52 9.44
N ALA A 157 7.43 -3.46 8.63
CA ALA A 157 6.70 -4.02 7.50
C ALA A 157 5.44 -4.78 7.94
N LEU A 158 5.52 -5.58 9.01
CA LEU A 158 4.36 -6.31 9.53
C LEU A 158 3.28 -5.36 10.06
N ILE A 159 3.66 -4.34 10.81
CA ILE A 159 2.72 -3.32 11.30
C ILE A 159 2.09 -2.59 10.12
N SER A 160 2.89 -2.25 9.13
CA SER A 160 2.43 -1.64 7.88
C SER A 160 1.39 -2.50 7.16
N ALA A 161 1.57 -3.83 7.15
CA ALA A 161 0.61 -4.76 6.55
C ALA A 161 -0.77 -4.68 7.23
N ALA A 162 -0.80 -4.65 8.55
CA ALA A 162 -2.05 -4.50 9.30
C ALA A 162 -2.73 -3.15 9.01
N LEU A 163 -1.95 -2.08 8.97
CA LEU A 163 -2.45 -0.74 8.65
C LEU A 163 -2.95 -0.64 7.20
N ALA A 164 -2.30 -1.31 6.25
CA ALA A 164 -2.76 -1.39 4.87
C ALA A 164 -4.13 -2.07 4.77
N ALA A 165 -4.33 -3.16 5.50
CA ALA A 165 -5.62 -3.84 5.55
C ALA A 165 -6.71 -2.92 6.11
N ALA A 166 -6.43 -2.22 7.21
CA ALA A 166 -7.37 -1.27 7.81
C ALA A 166 -7.68 -0.11 6.85
N TYR A 167 -6.68 0.41 6.18
CA TYR A 167 -6.82 1.45 5.15
C TYR A 167 -7.75 1.00 4.02
N MET A 168 -7.57 -0.21 3.50
CA MET A 168 -8.43 -0.72 2.42
C MET A 168 -9.87 -0.93 2.88
N MET A 169 -10.09 -1.36 4.12
CA MET A 169 -11.44 -1.47 4.68
C MET A 169 -12.11 -0.11 4.81
N ALA A 170 -11.41 0.89 5.31
CA ALA A 170 -11.92 2.26 5.39
C ALA A 170 -12.22 2.83 3.99
N GLY A 171 -11.34 2.56 3.02
CA GLY A 171 -11.53 2.96 1.62
C GLY A 171 -12.74 2.29 0.96
N SER A 172 -12.98 1.04 1.28
CA SER A 172 -14.19 0.32 0.83
C SER A 172 -15.46 0.99 1.37
N LYS A 173 -15.47 1.33 2.66
CA LYS A 173 -16.61 2.01 3.29
C LYS A 173 -16.82 3.41 2.71
N ALA A 174 -15.75 4.18 2.48
CA ALA A 174 -15.83 5.50 1.87
C ALA A 174 -16.45 5.43 0.48
N GLN A 175 -16.06 4.46 -0.33
CA GLN A 175 -16.47 4.34 -1.71
C GLN A 175 -17.86 3.69 -1.89
N ARG A 176 -18.55 3.37 -0.82
CA ARG A 176 -19.99 3.03 -0.88
C ARG A 176 -20.81 4.23 -1.32
N THR A 177 -20.37 5.44 -1.01
CA THR A 177 -21.08 6.69 -1.32
C THR A 177 -20.23 7.69 -2.13
N LEU A 178 -18.91 7.55 -2.13
CA LEU A 178 -18.00 8.44 -2.87
C LEU A 178 -17.48 7.77 -4.13
N GLU A 179 -17.32 8.57 -5.19
CA GLU A 179 -16.54 8.16 -6.36
C GLU A 179 -15.06 8.04 -6.01
N THR A 180 -14.34 7.19 -6.75
CA THR A 180 -12.91 6.94 -6.50
C THR A 180 -12.09 8.23 -6.53
N SER A 181 -12.35 9.12 -7.48
CA SER A 181 -11.63 10.40 -7.57
C SER A 181 -11.82 11.28 -6.34
N THR A 182 -13.04 11.38 -5.83
CA THR A 182 -13.33 12.14 -4.60
C THR A 182 -12.66 11.48 -3.40
N TYR A 183 -12.79 10.17 -3.27
CA TYR A 183 -12.17 9.42 -2.20
C TYR A 183 -10.64 9.59 -2.19
N THR A 184 -9.98 9.36 -3.33
CA THR A 184 -8.51 9.46 -3.41
C THR A 184 -8.01 10.86 -3.17
N THR A 185 -8.72 11.88 -3.68
CA THR A 185 -8.36 13.28 -3.42
C THR A 185 -8.33 13.58 -1.92
N VAL A 186 -9.37 13.21 -1.19
CA VAL A 186 -9.46 13.44 0.25
C VAL A 186 -8.47 12.57 1.02
N CYS A 187 -8.43 11.29 0.72
CA CYS A 187 -7.54 10.33 1.37
C CYS A 187 -6.06 10.75 1.25
N TYR A 188 -5.61 11.03 0.04
CA TYR A 188 -4.23 11.42 -0.21
C TYR A 188 -3.90 12.80 0.39
N PHE A 189 -4.84 13.75 0.35
CA PHE A 189 -4.65 15.05 1.00
C PHE A 189 -4.49 14.90 2.52
N ILE A 190 -5.36 14.14 3.17
CA ILE A 190 -5.27 13.88 4.62
C ILE A 190 -3.98 13.15 4.96
N CYS A 191 -3.58 12.18 4.15
CA CYS A 191 -2.30 11.48 4.32
C CYS A 191 -1.13 12.47 4.28
N SER A 192 -1.09 13.36 3.30
CA SER A 192 -0.02 14.37 3.18
C SER A 192 -0.04 15.34 4.35
N MET A 193 -1.22 15.79 4.80
CA MET A 193 -1.37 16.70 5.93
C MET A 193 -1.13 16.04 7.28
N THR A 194 -1.16 14.73 7.36
CA THR A 194 -0.73 13.97 8.53
C THR A 194 0.80 13.89 8.60
N ALA A 195 1.45 13.68 7.46
CA ALA A 195 2.91 13.57 7.40
C ALA A 195 3.62 14.91 7.55
N LEU A 196 3.07 16.00 7.00
CA LEU A 196 3.74 17.30 6.98
C LEU A 196 4.06 17.86 8.36
N PRO A 197 3.13 17.94 9.33
CA PRO A 197 3.46 18.43 10.67
C PRO A 197 4.53 17.59 11.34
N MET A 198 4.49 16.28 11.19
CA MET A 198 5.51 15.37 11.73
C MET A 198 6.89 15.65 11.12
N ALA A 199 6.94 15.88 9.80
CA ALA A 199 8.18 16.22 9.11
C ALA A 199 8.76 17.55 9.62
N LEU A 200 7.93 18.56 9.79
CA LEU A 200 8.33 19.87 10.29
C LEU A 200 8.83 19.82 11.74
N ILE A 201 8.11 19.07 12.61
CA ILE A 201 8.51 18.92 14.02
C ILE A 201 9.87 18.22 14.14
N LEU A 202 10.13 17.22 13.29
CA LEU A 202 11.40 16.50 13.28
C LEU A 202 12.51 17.25 12.55
N GLY A 203 12.24 18.43 11.99
CA GLY A 203 13.22 19.23 11.28
C GLY A 203 13.64 18.65 9.92
N ASN A 204 12.78 17.83 9.30
CA ASN A 204 13.07 17.24 8.00
C ASN A 204 13.07 18.32 6.91
N GLU A 205 14.03 18.22 5.98
CA GLU A 205 14.06 19.06 4.79
C GLU A 205 12.85 18.77 3.90
N ILE A 206 12.24 19.81 3.35
CA ILE A 206 11.02 19.70 2.52
C ILE A 206 11.30 20.01 1.04
N PHE A 207 12.16 20.99 0.76
CA PHE A 207 12.32 21.54 -0.59
C PHE A 207 13.71 21.39 -1.22
N ALA A 208 14.76 21.37 -0.41
CA ALA A 208 16.13 21.42 -0.91
C ALA A 208 16.67 20.03 -1.22
N PHE A 209 16.38 19.54 -2.44
CA PHE A 209 16.86 18.24 -2.91
C PHE A 209 17.43 18.35 -4.32
N GLU A 210 18.33 17.42 -4.67
CA GLU A 210 18.86 17.27 -6.01
C GLU A 210 17.75 16.88 -6.99
N GLN A 211 17.93 17.22 -8.27
CA GLN A 211 16.95 16.89 -9.32
C GLN A 211 16.59 15.40 -9.37
N LYS A 212 17.56 14.52 -9.13
CA LYS A 212 17.36 13.06 -9.07
C LYS A 212 16.24 12.69 -8.09
N GLU A 213 16.19 13.33 -6.92
CA GLU A 213 15.17 13.05 -5.89
C GLU A 213 13.77 13.40 -6.37
N TRP A 214 13.63 14.53 -7.07
CA TRP A 214 12.35 14.95 -7.64
C TRP A 214 11.90 14.01 -8.76
N LEU A 215 12.82 13.44 -9.55
CA LEU A 215 12.49 12.44 -10.57
C LEU A 215 12.03 11.12 -9.94
N ILE A 216 12.66 10.68 -8.86
CA ILE A 216 12.22 9.50 -8.10
C ILE A 216 10.81 9.75 -7.54
N LEU A 217 10.57 10.92 -6.96
CA LEU A 217 9.25 11.31 -6.46
C LEU A 217 8.20 11.27 -7.58
N LEU A 218 8.52 11.80 -8.76
CA LEU A 218 7.61 11.75 -9.90
C LEU A 218 7.25 10.30 -10.27
N GLY A 219 8.24 9.41 -10.27
CA GLY A 219 8.01 7.98 -10.48
C GLY A 219 7.08 7.37 -9.44
N LEU A 220 7.22 7.75 -8.17
CA LEU A 220 6.33 7.31 -7.09
C LEU A 220 4.90 7.83 -7.27
N ILE A 221 4.74 9.09 -7.68
CA ILE A 221 3.42 9.68 -7.91
C ILE A 221 2.71 8.99 -9.09
N LEU A 222 3.36 8.89 -10.23
CA LEU A 222 2.74 8.35 -11.43
C LEU A 222 2.58 6.83 -11.38
N GLY A 223 3.60 6.11 -10.92
CA GLY A 223 3.59 4.65 -10.87
C GLY A 223 2.87 4.12 -9.65
N ALA A 224 3.47 4.29 -8.48
CA ALA A 224 2.97 3.65 -7.27
C ALA A 224 1.68 4.28 -6.73
N GLN A 225 1.55 5.61 -6.76
CA GLN A 225 0.38 6.28 -6.21
C GLN A 225 -0.81 6.22 -7.17
N LEU A 226 -0.65 6.69 -8.40
CA LEU A 226 -1.76 6.76 -9.34
C LEU A 226 -2.04 5.42 -10.02
N LEU A 227 -1.05 4.79 -10.63
CA LEU A 227 -1.24 3.51 -11.27
C LEU A 227 -1.45 2.38 -10.23
N GLY A 228 -0.73 2.42 -9.10
CA GLY A 228 -0.83 1.42 -8.04
C GLY A 228 -2.06 1.62 -7.15
N HIS A 229 -1.94 2.51 -6.16
CA HIS A 229 -2.97 2.70 -5.13
C HIS A 229 -4.33 3.12 -5.70
N THR A 230 -4.36 4.00 -6.71
CA THR A 230 -5.63 4.46 -7.28
C THR A 230 -6.36 3.33 -8.01
N MET A 231 -5.64 2.43 -8.70
CA MET A 231 -6.27 1.27 -9.33
C MET A 231 -6.83 0.29 -8.30
N PHE A 232 -6.10 0.02 -7.22
CA PHE A 232 -6.60 -0.80 -6.13
C PHE A 232 -7.83 -0.17 -5.46
N ASN A 233 -7.78 1.13 -5.18
CA ASN A 233 -8.92 1.86 -4.61
C ASN A 233 -10.13 1.83 -5.53
N SER A 234 -9.93 1.97 -6.83
CA SER A 234 -11.02 1.84 -7.80
C SER A 234 -11.69 0.46 -7.74
N ALA A 235 -10.89 -0.60 -7.59
CA ALA A 235 -11.42 -1.95 -7.48
C ALA A 235 -12.22 -2.18 -6.19
N LEU A 236 -11.89 -1.48 -5.10
CA LEU A 236 -12.59 -1.59 -3.81
C LEU A 236 -14.07 -1.20 -3.86
N LYS A 237 -14.52 -0.50 -4.91
CA LYS A 237 -15.95 -0.23 -5.13
C LYS A 237 -16.74 -1.51 -5.40
N ARG A 238 -16.12 -2.55 -5.94
CA ARG A 238 -16.78 -3.75 -6.46
C ARG A 238 -16.19 -5.04 -5.92
N VAL A 239 -15.01 -4.98 -5.32
CA VAL A 239 -14.26 -6.15 -4.87
C VAL A 239 -14.01 -6.05 -3.38
N SER A 240 -14.12 -7.16 -2.67
CA SER A 240 -13.85 -7.22 -1.22
C SER A 240 -12.42 -6.76 -0.91
N PRO A 241 -12.22 -5.98 0.17
CA PRO A 241 -10.87 -5.63 0.64
C PRO A 241 -9.98 -6.84 0.90
N ALA A 242 -10.54 -7.95 1.34
CA ALA A 242 -9.79 -9.19 1.56
C ALA A 242 -9.21 -9.74 0.25
N ILE A 243 -9.98 -9.70 -0.85
CA ILE A 243 -9.52 -10.15 -2.17
C ILE A 243 -8.50 -9.19 -2.75
N VAL A 244 -8.71 -7.87 -2.64
CA VAL A 244 -7.73 -6.87 -3.09
C VAL A 244 -6.42 -7.05 -2.33
N SER A 245 -6.48 -7.24 -1.01
CA SER A 245 -5.30 -7.51 -0.18
C SER A 245 -4.56 -8.78 -0.62
N LEU A 246 -5.28 -9.82 -0.99
CA LEU A 246 -4.68 -11.07 -1.48
C LEU A 246 -3.95 -10.84 -2.82
N ILE A 247 -4.54 -10.05 -3.71
CA ILE A 247 -3.95 -9.75 -5.02
C ILE A 247 -2.68 -8.90 -4.88
N VAL A 248 -2.61 -8.01 -3.91
CA VAL A 248 -1.40 -7.21 -3.59
C VAL A 248 -0.18 -8.11 -3.35
N PHE A 249 -0.40 -9.35 -2.93
CA PHE A 249 0.68 -10.33 -2.75
C PHE A 249 1.57 -10.50 -4.00
N PHE A 250 1.01 -10.30 -5.18
CA PHE A 250 1.75 -10.41 -6.44
C PHE A 250 2.74 -9.27 -6.69
N GLU A 251 2.76 -8.21 -5.86
CA GLU A 251 3.80 -7.19 -5.96
C GLU A 251 5.20 -7.72 -5.57
N VAL A 252 5.25 -8.77 -4.76
CA VAL A 252 6.51 -9.31 -4.22
C VAL A 252 7.52 -9.65 -5.31
N PRO A 253 7.19 -10.49 -6.31
CA PRO A 253 8.14 -10.80 -7.37
C PRO A 253 8.50 -9.58 -8.22
N VAL A 254 7.58 -8.67 -8.47
CA VAL A 254 7.85 -7.44 -9.24
C VAL A 254 8.86 -6.58 -8.51
N SER A 255 8.63 -6.30 -7.23
CA SER A 255 9.53 -5.48 -6.41
C SER A 255 10.90 -6.14 -6.25
N ALA A 256 10.95 -7.45 -6.07
CA ALA A 256 12.19 -8.19 -5.92
C ALA A 256 13.06 -8.12 -7.18
N VAL A 257 12.45 -8.29 -8.37
CA VAL A 257 13.15 -8.17 -9.64
C VAL A 257 13.70 -6.75 -9.85
N LEU A 258 12.90 -5.74 -9.56
CA LEU A 258 13.33 -4.34 -9.69
C LEU A 258 14.43 -3.99 -8.70
N ALA A 259 14.38 -4.54 -7.47
CA ALA A 259 15.42 -4.33 -6.46
C ALA A 259 16.77 -4.93 -6.90
N VAL A 260 16.75 -6.09 -7.54
CA VAL A 260 17.96 -6.69 -8.12
C VAL A 260 18.51 -5.80 -9.22
N TRP A 261 17.67 -5.32 -10.09
CA TRP A 261 18.08 -4.52 -11.27
C TRP A 261 18.53 -3.10 -10.88
N TRP A 262 17.75 -2.42 -10.00
CA TRP A 262 17.98 -1.00 -9.69
C TRP A 262 18.89 -0.76 -8.47
N LEU A 263 18.95 -1.72 -7.55
CA LEU A 263 19.63 -1.57 -6.26
C LEU A 263 20.77 -2.58 -6.05
N ASP A 264 21.02 -3.47 -7.03
CA ASP A 264 22.00 -4.56 -6.93
C ASP A 264 21.81 -5.44 -5.69
N GLN A 265 20.57 -5.58 -5.22
CA GLN A 265 20.26 -6.47 -4.10
C GLN A 265 20.28 -7.93 -4.56
N THR A 266 20.87 -8.81 -3.72
CA THR A 266 20.87 -10.24 -4.01
C THR A 266 19.45 -10.79 -3.97
N PRO A 267 18.96 -11.49 -5.04
CA PRO A 267 17.62 -12.05 -5.03
C PRO A 267 17.50 -13.15 -3.98
N PRO A 268 16.34 -13.27 -3.30
CA PRO A 268 16.06 -14.39 -2.42
C PRO A 268 16.10 -15.72 -3.19
N LEU A 269 16.68 -16.77 -2.59
CA LEU A 269 16.86 -18.08 -3.23
C LEU A 269 15.56 -18.68 -3.78
N GLY A 270 14.43 -18.43 -3.12
CA GLY A 270 13.14 -18.96 -3.55
C GLY A 270 12.49 -18.24 -4.73
N ILE A 271 13.08 -17.15 -5.24
CA ILE A 271 12.58 -16.41 -6.42
C ILE A 271 13.32 -16.84 -7.70
N ILE A 272 14.53 -17.40 -7.58
CA ILE A 272 15.29 -17.98 -8.68
C ILE A 272 14.79 -19.40 -8.95
#